data_069dc3f962a619ea3539c2c18444b5a5
#
_entry.id   069dc3f962a619ea3539c2c18444b5a5
#
_cell.length_a   1.000
_cell.length_b   1.000
_cell.length_c   1.000
_cell.angle_alpha   90.00
_cell.angle_beta   90.00
_cell.angle_gamma   90.00
#
_symmetry.space_group_name_H-M   'P 1'
#
loop_
_entity.id
_entity.type
_entity.pdbx_description
1 polymer ?
#
loop_
_entity_poly.entity_id
_entity_poly.type
_entity_poly.pdbx_seq_one_letter_code
_entity_poly.pdbx_strand_id
1 'polypeptide(L)'
;MTPEELSKTIKESLESLIASQKLEVSAIPEIKIERPKSKDHGDFSSNIALMVAKPAGKNPRDVAQLLVDDLSKNPGIKKIEIAGPGFLNFTLDSASLGELARSIVKDSDQYGHTNSLSGETINIEFISANPTGPLHLGHTRWAAVGDAIARVLAASGAKVVREFYINDRGSQLDKFGASICAAANNEAIPEDGYHGAYVKDLAAEIVKEKPEILKLSKSEQEIEFREEGYKKQLKQQQNVLDDFRTHFDAWTSERSLHSSGAVEKGLAVLKKHGHVFELDGATWLRTTDFGDDKDRVLIKADGEFTYFASDTAYYVDKRSRGHDVNIYLLGADHHGYVNRLRAVAACAGDDPDKNVEVLIGQLVKMLKNGSEVRLSKRAGNIITLEDLVEEVGIDAARYTLTRYPVDTPLTLEIDLLTSHTNDNPVFYVQYAHARISAVIRSAQEKGIDWQKSNFNPAALVTQQEAELLGALSEFPRIVSSAAQLREPHRVARYLEELATAYHSFYSACRVLPMNDDAVTDETIARLMLCAATRQVIKNGLDLLGVSAPEKM
;
A
#
# COMPACT_ATOMS: atom_id res chain seq x y z
N MET A 1 -7.91 -16.17 -22.05
CA MET A 1 -8.26 -14.76 -22.31
C MET A 1 -8.47 -14.07 -20.97
N THR A 2 -7.68 -13.05 -20.68
CA THR A 2 -7.78 -12.24 -19.45
C THR A 2 -8.86 -11.14 -19.61
N PRO A 3 -9.30 -10.49 -18.51
CA PRO A 3 -10.16 -9.31 -18.62
C PRO A 3 -9.58 -8.20 -19.51
N GLU A 4 -8.25 -7.99 -19.46
CA GLU A 4 -7.55 -7.01 -20.29
C GLU A 4 -7.58 -7.38 -21.78
N GLU A 5 -7.35 -8.66 -22.10
CA GLU A 5 -7.45 -9.17 -23.46
C GLU A 5 -8.89 -9.06 -23.98
N LEU A 6 -9.89 -9.38 -23.14
CA LEU A 6 -11.30 -9.22 -23.51
C LEU A 6 -11.66 -7.75 -23.74
N SER A 7 -11.20 -6.85 -22.86
CA SER A 7 -11.36 -5.40 -23.01
C SER A 7 -10.75 -4.90 -24.33
N LYS A 8 -9.53 -5.36 -24.66
CA LYS A 8 -8.86 -5.04 -25.93
C LYS A 8 -9.65 -5.56 -27.12
N THR A 9 -10.14 -6.81 -27.07
CA THR A 9 -10.96 -7.41 -28.13
C THR A 9 -12.26 -6.63 -28.34
N ILE A 10 -12.92 -6.19 -27.27
CA ILE A 10 -14.12 -5.35 -27.35
C ILE A 10 -13.78 -3.98 -27.96
N LYS A 11 -12.64 -3.39 -27.62
CA LYS A 11 -12.18 -2.12 -28.19
C LYS A 11 -11.94 -2.24 -29.70
N GLU A 12 -11.22 -3.28 -30.11
CA GLU A 12 -10.97 -3.56 -31.53
C GLU A 12 -12.30 -3.76 -32.32
N SER A 13 -13.28 -4.45 -31.73
CA SER A 13 -14.62 -4.60 -32.31
C SER A 13 -15.35 -3.26 -32.44
N LEU A 14 -15.31 -2.40 -31.42
CA LEU A 14 -15.88 -1.06 -31.49
C LEU A 14 -15.21 -0.21 -32.58
N GLU A 15 -13.88 -0.22 -32.65
CA GLU A 15 -13.11 0.47 -33.70
C GLU A 15 -13.50 -0.01 -35.10
N SER A 16 -13.68 -1.32 -35.28
CA SER A 16 -14.17 -1.93 -36.53
C SER A 16 -15.60 -1.48 -36.91
N LEU A 17 -16.50 -1.45 -35.92
CA LEU A 17 -17.88 -0.99 -36.11
C LEU A 17 -17.94 0.52 -36.45
N ILE A 18 -17.08 1.33 -35.89
CA ILE A 18 -16.95 2.77 -36.21
C ILE A 18 -16.38 2.94 -37.62
N ALA A 19 -15.29 2.25 -37.95
CA ALA A 19 -14.69 2.32 -39.29
C ALA A 19 -15.64 1.86 -40.39
N SER A 20 -16.51 0.90 -40.10
CA SER A 20 -17.54 0.42 -41.04
C SER A 20 -18.83 1.27 -41.02
N GLN A 21 -18.84 2.41 -40.33
CA GLN A 21 -19.99 3.34 -40.20
C GLN A 21 -21.27 2.69 -39.64
N LYS A 22 -21.15 1.54 -38.96
CA LYS A 22 -22.26 0.90 -38.23
C LYS A 22 -22.54 1.54 -36.89
N LEU A 23 -21.54 2.23 -36.35
CA LEU A 23 -21.59 2.94 -35.08
C LEU A 23 -20.90 4.30 -35.22
N GLU A 24 -21.55 5.36 -34.77
CA GLU A 24 -20.99 6.73 -34.78
C GLU A 24 -20.72 7.19 -33.35
N VAL A 25 -19.46 7.22 -32.96
CA VAL A 25 -19.01 7.66 -31.61
C VAL A 25 -17.76 8.49 -31.77
N SER A 26 -17.69 9.62 -31.08
CA SER A 26 -16.52 10.52 -31.09
C SER A 26 -15.33 9.98 -30.29
N ALA A 27 -15.59 9.18 -29.25
CA ALA A 27 -14.57 8.55 -28.41
C ALA A 27 -15.13 7.25 -27.81
N ILE A 28 -14.28 6.22 -27.71
CA ILE A 28 -14.61 4.97 -27.02
C ILE A 28 -14.34 5.19 -25.52
N PRO A 29 -15.36 5.02 -24.66
CA PRO A 29 -15.18 5.11 -23.22
C PRO A 29 -14.33 3.96 -22.69
N GLU A 30 -13.86 4.07 -21.44
CA GLU A 30 -13.18 2.99 -20.74
C GLU A 30 -14.05 1.73 -20.69
N ILE A 31 -13.49 0.61 -21.14
CA ILE A 31 -14.20 -0.67 -21.20
C ILE A 31 -13.94 -1.42 -19.90
N LYS A 32 -14.95 -1.47 -19.04
CA LYS A 32 -14.91 -2.21 -17.78
C LYS A 32 -15.39 -3.63 -17.99
N ILE A 33 -14.56 -4.57 -17.52
CA ILE A 33 -14.88 -6.00 -17.48
C ILE A 33 -15.00 -6.40 -16.01
N GLU A 34 -16.12 -7.02 -15.66
CA GLU A 34 -16.42 -7.42 -14.28
C GLU A 34 -16.83 -8.89 -14.22
N ARG A 35 -16.60 -9.58 -13.10
CA ARG A 35 -17.20 -10.90 -12.89
C ARG A 35 -18.65 -10.75 -12.44
N PRO A 36 -19.59 -11.44 -13.08
CA PRO A 36 -20.97 -11.46 -12.65
C PRO A 36 -21.10 -12.09 -11.25
N LYS A 37 -22.04 -11.59 -10.44
CA LYS A 37 -22.34 -12.18 -9.12
C LYS A 37 -22.90 -13.61 -9.21
N SER A 38 -23.65 -13.91 -10.28
CA SER A 38 -24.18 -15.24 -10.57
C SER A 38 -23.46 -15.83 -11.76
N LYS A 39 -23.10 -17.10 -11.66
CA LYS A 39 -22.48 -17.89 -12.73
C LYS A 39 -23.39 -18.12 -13.95
N ASP A 40 -24.69 -18.02 -13.78
CA ASP A 40 -25.65 -18.07 -14.87
C ASP A 40 -25.43 -16.95 -15.90
N HIS A 41 -24.65 -15.93 -15.52
CA HIS A 41 -24.29 -14.80 -16.36
C HIS A 41 -22.90 -14.92 -17.01
N GLY A 42 -22.30 -16.12 -17.04
CA GLY A 42 -21.00 -16.38 -17.66
C GLY A 42 -19.80 -16.04 -16.79
N ASP A 43 -18.61 -15.96 -17.42
CA ASP A 43 -17.34 -15.72 -16.74
C ASP A 43 -17.09 -14.23 -16.49
N PHE A 44 -17.47 -13.38 -17.46
CA PHE A 44 -17.30 -11.92 -17.44
C PHE A 44 -18.53 -11.18 -17.92
N SER A 45 -18.67 -9.92 -17.52
CA SER A 45 -19.70 -9.02 -18.02
C SER A 45 -19.12 -7.63 -18.32
N SER A 46 -19.78 -6.91 -19.26
CA SER A 46 -19.45 -5.51 -19.57
C SER A 46 -20.72 -4.70 -19.82
N ASN A 47 -20.71 -3.45 -19.37
CA ASN A 47 -21.76 -2.47 -19.62
C ASN A 47 -21.44 -1.55 -20.80
N ILE A 48 -20.44 -1.87 -21.61
CA ILE A 48 -19.93 -0.99 -22.66
C ILE A 48 -20.99 -0.57 -23.67
N ALA A 49 -21.91 -1.46 -24.01
CA ALA A 49 -23.01 -1.12 -24.94
C ALA A 49 -23.92 -0.03 -24.36
N LEU A 50 -24.16 0.00 -23.06
CA LEU A 50 -24.89 1.08 -22.36
C LEU A 50 -24.13 2.41 -22.43
N MET A 51 -22.83 2.37 -22.25
CA MET A 51 -21.97 3.56 -22.25
C MET A 51 -21.87 4.20 -23.64
N VAL A 52 -21.81 3.36 -24.67
CA VAL A 52 -21.66 3.79 -26.08
C VAL A 52 -23.02 4.18 -26.73
N ALA A 53 -24.12 3.63 -26.27
CA ALA A 53 -25.45 3.81 -26.88
C ALA A 53 -25.89 5.28 -26.96
N LYS A 54 -25.76 6.03 -25.86
CA LYS A 54 -26.16 7.44 -25.78
C LYS A 54 -25.33 8.33 -26.71
N PRO A 55 -23.98 8.26 -26.72
CA PRO A 55 -23.16 8.97 -27.70
C PRO A 55 -23.46 8.60 -29.16
N ALA A 56 -23.80 7.33 -29.43
CA ALA A 56 -24.12 6.83 -30.76
C ALA A 56 -25.56 7.11 -31.20
N GLY A 57 -26.42 7.70 -30.38
CA GLY A 57 -27.82 7.94 -30.69
C GLY A 57 -28.62 6.65 -30.92
N LYS A 58 -28.21 5.51 -30.36
CA LYS A 58 -28.83 4.19 -30.59
C LYS A 58 -29.39 3.60 -29.28
N ASN A 59 -30.27 2.60 -29.43
CA ASN A 59 -30.72 1.81 -28.29
C ASN A 59 -29.54 0.94 -27.75
N PRO A 60 -29.34 0.83 -26.41
CA PRO A 60 -28.26 0.00 -25.86
C PRO A 60 -28.29 -1.47 -26.31
N ARG A 61 -29.47 -2.06 -26.49
CA ARG A 61 -29.58 -3.45 -26.97
C ARG A 61 -29.16 -3.60 -28.42
N ASP A 62 -29.41 -2.58 -29.27
CA ASP A 62 -28.98 -2.60 -30.67
C ASP A 62 -27.45 -2.51 -30.75
N VAL A 63 -26.82 -1.66 -29.93
CA VAL A 63 -25.36 -1.61 -29.83
C VAL A 63 -24.79 -2.93 -29.29
N ALA A 64 -25.43 -3.51 -28.28
CA ALA A 64 -25.05 -4.82 -27.75
C ALA A 64 -25.12 -5.90 -28.85
N GLN A 65 -26.16 -5.91 -29.68
CA GLN A 65 -26.29 -6.87 -30.76
C GLN A 65 -25.21 -6.71 -31.83
N LEU A 66 -24.86 -5.47 -32.20
CA LEU A 66 -23.74 -5.22 -33.12
C LEU A 66 -22.42 -5.78 -32.60
N LEU A 67 -22.16 -5.61 -31.30
CA LEU A 67 -20.98 -6.17 -30.64
C LEU A 67 -21.03 -7.70 -30.59
N VAL A 68 -22.17 -8.30 -30.29
CA VAL A 68 -22.34 -9.77 -30.26
C VAL A 68 -22.05 -10.36 -31.65
N ASP A 69 -22.58 -9.74 -32.71
CA ASP A 69 -22.43 -10.22 -34.12
C ASP A 69 -20.95 -10.20 -34.55
N ASP A 70 -20.17 -9.28 -34.04
CA ASP A 70 -18.74 -9.19 -34.35
C ASP A 70 -17.87 -10.05 -33.44
N LEU A 71 -18.06 -9.94 -32.13
CA LEU A 71 -17.27 -10.63 -31.10
C LEU A 71 -17.46 -12.16 -31.09
N SER A 72 -18.66 -12.66 -31.52
CA SER A 72 -18.92 -14.11 -31.62
C SER A 72 -18.05 -14.82 -32.66
N LYS A 73 -17.32 -14.07 -33.49
CA LYS A 73 -16.33 -14.63 -34.44
C LYS A 73 -15.00 -14.97 -33.77
N ASN A 74 -14.77 -14.48 -32.54
CA ASN A 74 -13.54 -14.74 -31.80
C ASN A 74 -13.59 -16.16 -31.21
N PRO A 75 -12.64 -17.05 -31.54
CA PRO A 75 -12.66 -18.45 -31.07
C PRO A 75 -12.47 -18.58 -29.58
N GLY A 76 -11.94 -17.56 -28.91
CA GLY A 76 -11.76 -17.53 -27.44
C GLY A 76 -13.05 -17.25 -26.68
N ILE A 77 -14.14 -16.87 -27.37
CA ILE A 77 -15.43 -16.57 -26.76
C ILE A 77 -16.44 -17.66 -27.16
N LYS A 78 -16.84 -18.46 -26.18
CA LYS A 78 -17.79 -19.56 -26.41
C LYS A 78 -19.23 -19.07 -26.60
N LYS A 79 -19.63 -18.01 -25.82
CA LYS A 79 -21.01 -17.49 -25.85
C LYS A 79 -21.03 -16.04 -25.37
N ILE A 80 -21.91 -15.24 -25.95
CA ILE A 80 -22.22 -13.88 -25.49
C ILE A 80 -23.74 -13.78 -25.33
N GLU A 81 -24.22 -13.30 -24.18
CA GLU A 81 -25.63 -13.07 -23.88
C GLU A 81 -25.90 -11.61 -23.57
N ILE A 82 -26.96 -11.06 -24.16
CA ILE A 82 -27.41 -9.70 -23.84
C ILE A 82 -28.38 -9.77 -22.66
N ALA A 83 -27.95 -9.23 -21.50
CA ALA A 83 -28.76 -9.18 -20.29
C ALA A 83 -29.34 -7.78 -20.04
N GLY A 84 -30.52 -7.73 -19.45
CA GLY A 84 -31.18 -6.48 -19.07
C GLY A 84 -31.24 -5.44 -20.20
N PRO A 85 -30.87 -4.17 -19.91
CA PRO A 85 -30.95 -3.08 -20.89
C PRO A 85 -29.83 -3.10 -21.95
N GLY A 86 -28.84 -4.00 -21.88
CA GLY A 86 -27.72 -4.06 -22.83
C GLY A 86 -26.38 -4.45 -22.20
N PHE A 87 -26.38 -5.15 -21.06
CA PHE A 87 -25.17 -5.80 -20.54
C PHE A 87 -24.76 -6.94 -21.45
N LEU A 88 -23.46 -7.09 -21.65
CA LEU A 88 -22.87 -8.22 -22.37
C LEU A 88 -22.28 -9.20 -21.35
N ASN A 89 -22.78 -10.42 -21.34
CA ASN A 89 -22.26 -11.51 -20.51
C ASN A 89 -21.48 -12.48 -21.39
N PHE A 90 -20.23 -12.73 -21.04
CA PHE A 90 -19.31 -13.56 -21.81
C PHE A 90 -19.06 -14.89 -21.11
N THR A 91 -19.20 -15.97 -21.84
CA THR A 91 -18.67 -17.29 -21.46
C THR A 91 -17.49 -17.56 -22.38
N LEU A 92 -16.31 -17.76 -21.80
CA LEU A 92 -15.09 -18.04 -22.55
C LEU A 92 -14.99 -19.53 -22.92
N ASP A 93 -14.19 -19.82 -23.91
CA ASP A 93 -13.77 -21.19 -24.19
C ASP A 93 -12.82 -21.68 -23.08
N SER A 94 -12.96 -22.96 -22.70
CA SER A 94 -12.18 -23.52 -21.57
C SER A 94 -10.67 -23.48 -21.84
N ALA A 95 -10.23 -23.69 -23.07
CA ALA A 95 -8.82 -23.60 -23.43
C ALA A 95 -8.33 -22.15 -23.29
N SER A 96 -9.13 -21.17 -23.71
CA SER A 96 -8.80 -19.74 -23.56
C SER A 96 -8.72 -19.31 -22.09
N LEU A 97 -9.59 -19.84 -21.25
CA LEU A 97 -9.54 -19.58 -19.80
C LEU A 97 -8.33 -20.26 -19.16
N GLY A 98 -8.04 -21.51 -19.54
CA GLY A 98 -6.91 -22.29 -19.01
C GLY A 98 -5.53 -21.69 -19.37
N GLU A 99 -5.39 -21.04 -20.53
CA GLU A 99 -4.14 -20.35 -20.92
C GLU A 99 -3.68 -19.30 -19.92
N LEU A 100 -4.58 -18.72 -19.15
CA LEU A 100 -4.25 -17.80 -18.07
C LEU A 100 -3.24 -18.39 -17.09
N ALA A 101 -3.37 -19.67 -16.72
CA ALA A 101 -2.44 -20.30 -15.78
C ALA A 101 -1.01 -20.30 -16.32
N ARG A 102 -0.81 -20.57 -17.62
CA ARG A 102 0.51 -20.51 -18.26
C ARG A 102 1.05 -19.08 -18.33
N SER A 103 0.20 -18.12 -18.66
CA SER A 103 0.57 -16.69 -18.71
C SER A 103 1.06 -16.21 -17.34
N ILE A 104 0.35 -16.54 -16.27
CA ILE A 104 0.75 -16.18 -14.88
C ILE A 104 2.12 -16.75 -14.54
N VAL A 105 2.36 -18.03 -14.82
CA VAL A 105 3.66 -18.66 -14.54
C VAL A 105 4.78 -18.03 -15.36
N LYS A 106 4.52 -17.67 -16.62
CA LYS A 106 5.46 -17.00 -17.51
C LYS A 106 5.80 -15.58 -17.02
N ASP A 107 4.78 -14.80 -16.67
CA ASP A 107 4.94 -13.41 -16.22
C ASP A 107 5.52 -13.33 -14.81
N SER A 108 5.40 -14.41 -14.03
CA SER A 108 6.02 -14.57 -12.71
C SER A 108 5.72 -13.38 -11.79
N ASP A 109 6.76 -12.73 -11.25
CA ASP A 109 6.62 -11.60 -10.32
C ASP A 109 6.00 -10.35 -10.97
N GLN A 110 5.90 -10.29 -12.30
CA GLN A 110 5.27 -9.18 -13.02
C GLN A 110 3.75 -9.35 -13.16
N TYR A 111 3.19 -10.56 -12.94
CA TYR A 111 1.75 -10.73 -12.99
C TYR A 111 1.06 -9.98 -11.86
N GLY A 112 0.09 -9.16 -12.21
CA GLY A 112 -0.58 -8.20 -11.33
C GLY A 112 -0.07 -6.76 -11.47
N HIS A 113 1.10 -6.55 -12.10
CA HIS A 113 1.55 -5.20 -12.42
C HIS A 113 0.70 -4.61 -13.55
N THR A 114 0.41 -3.32 -13.44
CA THR A 114 -0.38 -2.57 -14.42
C THR A 114 0.31 -1.25 -14.77
N ASN A 115 -0.20 -0.57 -15.79
CA ASN A 115 0.29 0.75 -16.18
C ASN A 115 -0.73 1.87 -15.89
N SER A 116 -1.68 1.61 -14.98
CA SER A 116 -2.80 2.53 -14.70
C SER A 116 -2.37 3.89 -14.13
N LEU A 117 -1.16 3.96 -13.54
CA LEU A 117 -0.56 5.19 -13.00
C LEU A 117 0.78 5.51 -13.69
N SER A 118 0.98 5.00 -14.92
CA SER A 118 2.20 5.25 -15.67
C SER A 118 2.37 6.74 -15.98
N GLY A 119 3.56 7.26 -15.69
CA GLY A 119 3.90 8.68 -15.87
C GLY A 119 3.68 9.53 -14.63
N GLU A 120 3.02 9.04 -13.59
CA GLU A 120 2.87 9.74 -12.33
C GLU A 120 4.10 9.59 -11.43
N THR A 121 4.55 10.69 -10.84
CA THR A 121 5.58 10.71 -9.79
C THR A 121 4.93 11.07 -8.46
N ILE A 122 4.93 10.13 -7.52
CA ILE A 122 4.20 10.24 -6.25
C ILE A 122 5.19 10.25 -5.09
N ASN A 123 5.09 11.25 -4.23
CA ASN A 123 5.74 11.25 -2.93
C ASN A 123 4.73 10.77 -1.88
N ILE A 124 5.11 9.81 -1.06
CA ILE A 124 4.28 9.34 0.05
C ILE A 124 5.04 9.49 1.37
N GLU A 125 4.53 10.35 2.24
CA GLU A 125 5.07 10.59 3.57
C GLU A 125 4.25 9.86 4.62
N PHE A 126 4.94 9.10 5.48
CA PHE A 126 4.28 8.36 6.54
C PHE A 126 5.20 8.13 7.74
N ILE A 127 4.62 7.87 8.91
CA ILE A 127 5.28 7.76 10.21
C ILE A 127 5.76 9.12 10.69
N SER A 128 6.86 9.65 10.13
CA SER A 128 7.47 10.95 10.44
C SER A 128 7.55 11.22 11.96
N ALA A 129 8.04 10.19 12.70
CA ALA A 129 8.10 10.23 14.15
C ALA A 129 9.27 11.08 14.64
N ASN A 130 9.09 11.75 15.79
CA ASN A 130 10.17 12.50 16.43
C ASN A 130 11.32 11.55 16.85
N PRO A 131 12.59 11.93 16.61
CA PRO A 131 13.74 11.12 16.95
C PRO A 131 14.10 11.22 18.46
N THR A 132 13.09 11.20 19.31
CA THR A 132 13.19 11.36 20.77
C THR A 132 12.75 10.13 21.54
N GLY A 133 12.38 9.06 20.82
CA GLY A 133 11.97 7.79 21.42
C GLY A 133 11.71 6.70 20.39
N PRO A 134 11.44 5.46 20.84
CA PRO A 134 11.15 4.34 19.97
C PRO A 134 9.83 4.53 19.21
N LEU A 135 9.68 3.84 18.09
CA LEU A 135 8.41 3.80 17.35
C LEU A 135 7.36 3.06 18.17
N HIS A 136 6.27 3.75 18.49
CA HIS A 136 5.19 3.18 19.30
C HIS A 136 4.03 2.65 18.42
N LEU A 137 3.08 1.95 19.04
CA LEU A 137 1.94 1.30 18.38
C LEU A 137 1.17 2.23 17.42
N GLY A 138 1.08 3.54 17.72
CA GLY A 138 0.47 4.54 16.84
C GLY A 138 1.19 4.71 15.49
N HIS A 139 2.50 4.41 15.42
CA HIS A 139 3.29 4.47 14.19
C HIS A 139 3.24 3.16 13.39
N THR A 140 2.95 2.02 14.04
CA THR A 140 3.05 0.69 13.41
C THR A 140 2.10 0.52 12.24
N ARG A 141 0.89 1.08 12.36
CA ARG A 141 -0.10 1.01 11.28
C ARG A 141 0.39 1.70 10.02
N TRP A 142 0.98 2.89 10.18
CA TRP A 142 1.54 3.62 9.05
C TRP A 142 2.78 2.96 8.47
N ALA A 143 3.59 2.28 9.29
CA ALA A 143 4.71 1.50 8.80
C ALA A 143 4.26 0.39 7.83
N ALA A 144 3.21 -0.34 8.17
CA ALA A 144 2.68 -1.40 7.30
C ALA A 144 1.87 -0.85 6.12
N VAL A 145 0.91 0.06 6.40
CA VAL A 145 -0.03 0.57 5.38
C VAL A 145 0.66 1.49 4.40
N GLY A 146 1.53 2.41 4.87
CA GLY A 146 2.25 3.34 4.00
C GLY A 146 3.17 2.62 3.01
N ASP A 147 3.91 1.61 3.49
CA ASP A 147 4.74 0.78 2.62
C ASP A 147 3.89 -0.05 1.64
N ALA A 148 2.76 -0.62 2.09
CA ALA A 148 1.86 -1.36 1.19
C ALA A 148 1.22 -0.46 0.13
N ILE A 149 0.80 0.78 0.47
CA ILE A 149 0.33 1.77 -0.52
C ILE A 149 1.45 2.06 -1.53
N ALA A 150 2.67 2.33 -1.07
CA ALA A 150 3.80 2.59 -1.96
C ALA A 150 4.05 1.42 -2.93
N ARG A 151 3.94 0.16 -2.45
CA ARG A 151 4.11 -1.05 -3.28
C ARG A 151 3.01 -1.19 -4.34
N VAL A 152 1.73 -1.00 -3.99
CA VAL A 152 0.64 -1.11 -4.97
C VAL A 152 0.67 0.04 -5.98
N LEU A 153 1.10 1.24 -5.59
CA LEU A 153 1.34 2.37 -6.50
C LEU A 153 2.44 2.05 -7.50
N ALA A 154 3.57 1.53 -7.04
CA ALA A 154 4.70 1.13 -7.89
C ALA A 154 4.30 -0.03 -8.83
N ALA A 155 3.58 -1.04 -8.34
CA ALA A 155 3.04 -2.13 -9.16
C ALA A 155 2.02 -1.66 -10.20
N SER A 156 1.42 -0.48 -10.00
CA SER A 156 0.51 0.16 -10.96
C SER A 156 1.21 1.14 -11.91
N GLY A 157 2.54 1.20 -11.92
CA GLY A 157 3.36 1.95 -12.86
C GLY A 157 3.77 3.34 -12.42
N ALA A 158 3.40 3.79 -11.21
CA ALA A 158 3.85 5.07 -10.67
C ALA A 158 5.33 5.03 -10.24
N LYS A 159 6.02 6.15 -10.38
CA LYS A 159 7.33 6.37 -9.76
C LYS A 159 7.10 6.88 -8.33
N VAL A 160 7.36 6.03 -7.34
CA VAL A 160 7.07 6.32 -5.93
C VAL A 160 8.33 6.68 -5.16
N VAL A 161 8.26 7.73 -4.34
CA VAL A 161 9.28 8.11 -3.37
C VAL A 161 8.66 8.05 -1.97
N ARG A 162 9.17 7.14 -1.13
CA ARG A 162 8.79 7.02 0.28
C ARG A 162 9.61 7.99 1.09
N GLU A 163 8.97 8.85 1.85
CA GLU A 163 9.64 9.90 2.59
C GLU A 163 9.30 9.87 4.08
N PHE A 164 10.33 10.02 4.90
CA PHE A 164 10.24 10.20 6.34
C PHE A 164 10.74 11.61 6.69
N TYR A 165 9.88 12.42 7.29
CA TYR A 165 10.26 13.73 7.82
C TYR A 165 10.81 13.59 9.24
N ILE A 166 12.00 14.12 9.46
CA ILE A 166 12.69 14.11 10.75
C ILE A 166 12.51 15.47 11.40
N ASN A 167 11.70 15.53 12.45
CA ASN A 167 11.58 16.71 13.30
C ASN A 167 12.77 16.78 14.27
N ASP A 168 13.92 17.22 13.78
CA ASP A 168 15.19 17.28 14.51
C ASP A 168 15.55 18.69 15.00
N ARG A 169 14.51 19.53 15.23
CA ARG A 169 14.66 20.91 15.71
C ARG A 169 13.64 21.22 16.82
N GLY A 170 14.00 22.21 17.66
CA GLY A 170 13.09 22.77 18.67
C GLY A 170 13.16 22.10 20.03
N SER A 171 12.32 22.56 20.95
CA SER A 171 12.36 22.28 22.37
C SER A 171 12.22 20.79 22.76
N GLN A 172 11.60 19.96 21.92
CA GLN A 172 11.47 18.53 22.20
C GLN A 172 12.83 17.84 22.18
N LEU A 173 13.68 18.19 21.23
CA LEU A 173 15.02 17.64 21.16
C LEU A 173 15.91 18.13 22.30
N ASP A 174 15.74 19.40 22.73
CA ASP A 174 16.44 19.96 23.87
C ASP A 174 16.04 19.22 25.18
N LYS A 175 14.75 18.99 25.39
CA LYS A 175 14.24 18.19 26.52
C LYS A 175 14.75 16.76 26.50
N PHE A 176 14.88 16.16 25.31
CA PHE A 176 15.45 14.84 25.16
C PHE A 176 16.92 14.80 25.57
N GLY A 177 17.73 15.77 25.11
CA GLY A 177 19.12 15.92 25.52
C GLY A 177 19.28 16.12 27.02
N ALA A 178 18.48 17.00 27.64
CA ALA A 178 18.46 17.22 29.08
C ALA A 178 18.09 15.94 29.87
N SER A 179 17.16 15.13 29.35
CA SER A 179 16.74 13.86 29.97
C SER A 179 17.87 12.82 29.96
N ILE A 180 18.57 12.68 28.82
CA ILE A 180 19.73 11.78 28.73
C ILE A 180 20.87 12.26 29.61
N CYS A 181 21.14 13.57 29.63
CA CYS A 181 22.17 14.18 30.49
C CYS A 181 21.89 13.91 31.96
N ALA A 182 20.65 14.10 32.42
CA ALA A 182 20.26 13.81 33.81
C ALA A 182 20.46 12.32 34.15
N ALA A 183 20.03 11.42 33.27
CA ALA A 183 20.22 9.98 33.45
C ALA A 183 21.71 9.60 33.53
N ALA A 184 22.56 10.17 32.67
CA ALA A 184 24.01 9.94 32.64
C ALA A 184 24.71 10.38 33.95
N ASN A 185 24.21 11.45 34.56
CA ASN A 185 24.73 11.98 35.81
C ASN A 185 24.06 11.39 37.09
N ASN A 186 23.15 10.39 36.93
CA ASN A 186 22.33 9.85 37.99
C ASN A 186 21.47 10.90 38.72
N GLU A 187 21.05 11.94 38.00
CA GLU A 187 20.14 12.98 38.45
C GLU A 187 18.68 12.63 38.13
N ALA A 188 17.74 13.31 38.79
CA ALA A 188 16.33 13.19 38.45
C ALA A 188 16.07 13.79 37.07
N ILE A 189 15.40 13.02 36.19
CA ILE A 189 14.96 13.52 34.88
C ILE A 189 13.90 14.62 35.10
N PRO A 190 13.99 15.77 34.39
CA PRO A 190 12.97 16.82 34.46
C PRO A 190 11.56 16.28 34.29
N GLU A 191 10.57 16.82 34.99
CA GLU A 191 9.18 16.35 34.98
C GLU A 191 8.58 16.37 33.58
N ASP A 192 8.91 17.38 32.78
CA ASP A 192 8.48 17.56 31.38
C ASP A 192 9.44 16.92 30.36
N GLY A 193 10.38 16.10 30.84
CA GLY A 193 11.37 15.38 30.05
C GLY A 193 10.86 14.02 29.54
N TYR A 194 11.77 13.29 28.92
CA TYR A 194 11.52 11.94 28.41
C TYR A 194 11.88 10.89 29.46
N HIS A 195 10.92 10.04 29.81
CA HIS A 195 11.06 9.02 30.83
C HIS A 195 10.96 7.63 30.20
N GLY A 196 11.72 6.67 30.74
CA GLY A 196 11.69 5.28 30.30
C GLY A 196 13.08 4.64 30.37
N ALA A 197 13.10 3.31 30.25
CA ALA A 197 14.36 2.55 30.30
C ALA A 197 15.30 2.97 29.16
N TYR A 198 14.77 3.19 27.97
CA TYR A 198 15.55 3.56 26.78
C TYR A 198 16.41 4.82 26.97
N VAL A 199 15.95 5.81 27.78
CA VAL A 199 16.74 7.03 28.07
C VAL A 199 17.98 6.69 28.88
N LYS A 200 17.84 5.78 29.85
CA LYS A 200 18.97 5.31 30.68
C LYS A 200 19.93 4.44 29.86
N ASP A 201 19.41 3.60 29.01
CA ASP A 201 20.20 2.75 28.11
C ASP A 201 21.02 3.59 27.14
N LEU A 202 20.39 4.61 26.51
CA LEU A 202 21.08 5.58 25.66
C LEU A 202 22.16 6.36 26.44
N ALA A 203 21.86 6.82 27.64
CA ALA A 203 22.80 7.52 28.46
C ALA A 203 24.04 6.64 28.79
N ALA A 204 23.81 5.39 29.17
CA ALA A 204 24.88 4.43 29.46
C ALA A 204 25.74 4.12 28.22
N GLU A 205 25.09 3.96 27.06
CA GLU A 205 25.78 3.70 25.79
C GLU A 205 26.64 4.89 25.37
N ILE A 206 26.09 6.12 25.41
CA ILE A 206 26.83 7.33 25.05
C ILE A 206 28.03 7.55 25.98
N VAL A 207 27.83 7.40 27.28
CA VAL A 207 28.94 7.53 28.28
C VAL A 207 30.02 6.48 28.04
N LYS A 208 29.64 5.25 27.67
CA LYS A 208 30.61 4.19 27.35
C LYS A 208 31.46 4.53 26.14
N GLU A 209 30.86 5.12 25.11
CA GLU A 209 31.55 5.49 23.86
C GLU A 209 32.35 6.80 23.99
N LYS A 210 31.81 7.78 24.74
CA LYS A 210 32.34 9.15 24.89
C LYS A 210 32.39 9.58 26.34
N PRO A 211 33.21 8.95 27.21
CA PRO A 211 33.25 9.26 28.64
C PRO A 211 33.72 10.69 28.97
N GLU A 212 34.37 11.36 28.02
CA GLU A 212 34.78 12.75 28.12
C GLU A 212 33.62 13.73 28.24
N ILE A 213 32.43 13.40 27.79
CA ILE A 213 31.24 14.28 27.86
C ILE A 213 30.95 14.63 29.32
N LEU A 214 31.13 13.71 30.26
CA LEU A 214 30.91 13.95 31.70
C LEU A 214 31.84 14.98 32.33
N LYS A 215 32.91 15.40 31.63
CA LYS A 215 33.85 16.42 32.08
C LYS A 215 33.50 17.83 31.63
N LEU A 216 32.53 17.95 30.70
CA LEU A 216 32.07 19.23 30.15
C LEU A 216 31.17 19.96 31.17
N SER A 217 30.94 21.25 30.94
CA SER A 217 29.92 21.99 31.67
C SER A 217 28.52 21.40 31.43
N LYS A 218 27.58 21.63 32.33
CA LYS A 218 26.23 21.09 32.25
C LYS A 218 25.55 21.42 30.91
N SER A 219 25.65 22.66 30.46
CA SER A 219 25.07 23.10 29.20
C SER A 219 25.74 22.45 27.98
N GLU A 220 27.03 22.23 28.00
CA GLU A 220 27.74 21.51 26.93
C GLU A 220 27.38 20.03 26.96
N GLN A 221 27.24 19.40 28.14
CA GLN A 221 26.75 18.03 28.24
C GLN A 221 25.36 17.87 27.61
N GLU A 222 24.41 18.76 27.92
CA GLU A 222 23.06 18.72 27.37
C GLU A 222 23.06 18.79 25.84
N ILE A 223 23.92 19.62 25.23
CA ILE A 223 24.10 19.72 23.80
C ILE A 223 24.67 18.41 23.22
N GLU A 224 25.77 17.90 23.82
CA GLU A 224 26.39 16.66 23.32
C GLU A 224 25.46 15.45 23.46
N PHE A 225 24.78 15.31 24.62
CA PHE A 225 23.79 14.24 24.82
C PHE A 225 22.60 14.38 23.88
N ARG A 226 22.17 15.59 23.53
CA ARG A 226 21.14 15.83 22.53
C ARG A 226 21.58 15.32 21.15
N GLU A 227 22.77 15.70 20.70
CA GLU A 227 23.25 15.31 19.35
C GLU A 227 23.53 13.81 19.24
N GLU A 228 24.18 13.22 20.23
CA GLU A 228 24.46 11.78 20.23
C GLU A 228 23.19 10.95 20.45
N GLY A 229 22.30 11.38 21.34
CA GLY A 229 21.00 10.75 21.56
C GLY A 229 20.13 10.78 20.31
N TYR A 230 20.08 11.93 19.62
CA TYR A 230 19.40 12.08 18.34
C TYR A 230 19.93 11.08 17.28
N LYS A 231 21.24 11.02 17.08
CA LYS A 231 21.85 10.12 16.08
C LYS A 231 21.53 8.65 16.37
N LYS A 232 21.66 8.24 17.62
CA LYS A 232 21.42 6.86 18.05
C LYS A 232 19.94 6.49 17.94
N GLN A 233 19.04 7.37 18.39
CA GLN A 233 17.60 7.13 18.34
C GLN A 233 17.09 7.08 16.89
N LEU A 234 17.56 7.97 16.03
CA LEU A 234 17.21 7.92 14.61
C LEU A 234 17.71 6.62 13.96
N LYS A 235 18.95 6.20 14.29
CA LYS A 235 19.50 4.94 13.77
C LYS A 235 18.72 3.72 14.25
N GLN A 236 18.26 3.72 15.51
CA GLN A 236 17.39 2.67 16.03
C GLN A 236 16.07 2.63 15.28
N GLN A 237 15.41 3.78 15.07
CA GLN A 237 14.17 3.85 14.29
C GLN A 237 14.35 3.30 12.86
N GLN A 238 15.47 3.65 12.20
CA GLN A 238 15.80 3.13 10.87
C GLN A 238 15.94 1.60 10.88
N ASN A 239 16.70 1.06 11.84
CA ASN A 239 16.93 -0.40 11.93
C ASN A 239 15.61 -1.14 12.18
N VAL A 240 14.77 -0.65 13.09
CA VAL A 240 13.46 -1.25 13.39
C VAL A 240 12.53 -1.24 12.19
N LEU A 241 12.55 -0.18 11.38
CA LEU A 241 11.77 -0.08 10.16
C LEU A 241 12.30 -1.04 9.07
N ASP A 242 13.62 -1.14 8.92
CA ASP A 242 14.24 -2.08 8.00
C ASP A 242 13.89 -3.53 8.38
N ASP A 243 14.00 -3.89 9.65
CA ASP A 243 13.61 -5.21 10.18
C ASP A 243 12.11 -5.47 9.93
N PHE A 244 11.27 -4.45 10.07
CA PHE A 244 9.84 -4.51 9.76
C PHE A 244 9.54 -4.49 8.24
N ARG A 245 10.56 -4.47 7.38
CA ARG A 245 10.47 -4.41 5.90
C ARG A 245 9.77 -3.14 5.39
N THR A 246 9.96 -2.04 6.11
CA THR A 246 9.47 -0.71 5.72
C THR A 246 10.68 0.17 5.39
N HIS A 247 10.87 0.47 4.12
CA HIS A 247 12.04 1.21 3.63
C HIS A 247 11.64 2.60 3.17
N PHE A 248 12.54 3.57 3.37
CA PHE A 248 12.37 4.95 2.92
C PHE A 248 13.45 5.33 1.91
N ASP A 249 13.02 6.03 0.86
CA ASP A 249 13.90 6.53 -0.18
C ASP A 249 14.50 7.90 0.18
N ALA A 250 13.79 8.66 1.02
CA ALA A 250 14.19 9.99 1.49
C ALA A 250 13.96 10.14 3.01
N TRP A 251 14.98 10.70 3.67
CA TRP A 251 14.96 11.09 5.10
C TRP A 251 15.21 12.58 5.16
N THR A 252 14.15 13.38 5.28
CA THR A 252 14.23 14.85 5.21
C THR A 252 14.32 15.45 6.59
N SER A 253 15.46 16.07 6.91
CA SER A 253 15.73 16.77 8.17
C SER A 253 15.15 18.18 8.15
N GLU A 254 14.43 18.57 9.21
CA GLU A 254 13.98 19.97 9.39
C GLU A 254 15.16 20.94 9.47
N ARG A 255 16.24 20.55 10.14
CA ARG A 255 17.48 21.35 10.18
C ARG A 255 18.03 21.62 8.79
N SER A 256 17.96 20.62 7.91
CA SER A 256 18.46 20.76 6.53
C SER A 256 17.63 21.76 5.71
N LEU A 257 16.32 21.82 5.91
CA LEU A 257 15.46 22.80 5.24
C LEU A 257 15.86 24.25 5.61
N HIS A 258 16.19 24.49 6.88
CA HIS A 258 16.66 25.79 7.33
C HIS A 258 18.07 26.11 6.81
N SER A 259 19.01 25.19 6.92
CA SER A 259 20.41 25.44 6.53
C SER A 259 20.64 25.55 5.03
N SER A 260 19.75 24.95 4.22
CA SER A 260 19.82 25.00 2.74
C SER A 260 19.17 26.24 2.12
N GLY A 261 18.53 27.10 2.93
CA GLY A 261 17.73 28.24 2.44
C GLY A 261 16.40 27.82 1.81
N ALA A 262 15.90 26.60 2.11
CA ALA A 262 14.62 26.13 1.57
C ALA A 262 13.43 26.95 2.12
N VAL A 263 13.54 27.46 3.37
CA VAL A 263 12.49 28.29 3.97
C VAL A 263 12.35 29.61 3.22
N GLU A 264 13.46 30.27 2.90
CA GLU A 264 13.48 31.53 2.12
C GLU A 264 12.97 31.30 0.68
N LYS A 265 13.35 30.17 0.06
CA LYS A 265 12.85 29.78 -1.27
C LYS A 265 11.34 29.54 -1.26
N GLY A 266 10.84 28.80 -0.26
CA GLY A 266 9.41 28.56 -0.06
C GLY A 266 8.63 29.86 0.07
N LEU A 267 9.10 30.77 0.92
CA LEU A 267 8.52 32.10 1.09
C LEU A 267 8.52 32.91 -0.24
N ALA A 268 9.59 32.83 -1.03
CA ALA A 268 9.65 33.50 -2.31
C ALA A 268 8.61 32.99 -3.31
N VAL A 269 8.35 31.67 -3.33
CA VAL A 269 7.29 31.06 -4.13
C VAL A 269 5.92 31.60 -3.70
N LEU A 270 5.61 31.59 -2.39
CA LEU A 270 4.34 32.06 -1.85
C LEU A 270 4.13 33.56 -2.15
N LYS A 271 5.18 34.41 -2.02
CA LYS A 271 5.14 35.84 -2.39
C LYS A 271 4.82 36.03 -3.86
N LYS A 272 5.40 35.24 -4.74
CA LYS A 272 5.16 35.30 -6.19
C LYS A 272 3.70 35.08 -6.55
N HIS A 273 2.99 34.23 -5.79
CA HIS A 273 1.56 33.91 -6.01
C HIS A 273 0.62 34.91 -5.34
N GLY A 274 1.12 35.91 -4.58
CA GLY A 274 0.33 37.04 -4.11
C GLY A 274 -0.47 36.83 -2.84
N HIS A 275 -0.23 35.71 -2.14
CA HIS A 275 -0.96 35.36 -0.91
C HIS A 275 -0.23 35.71 0.39
N VAL A 276 0.95 36.35 0.29
CA VAL A 276 1.72 36.82 1.45
C VAL A 276 1.46 38.32 1.67
N PHE A 277 1.21 38.72 2.92
CA PHE A 277 0.98 40.10 3.32
C PHE A 277 1.62 40.40 4.67
N GLU A 278 1.78 41.69 4.97
CA GLU A 278 2.34 42.19 6.22
C GLU A 278 1.22 42.73 7.12
N LEU A 279 1.21 42.38 8.40
CA LEU A 279 0.29 42.87 9.41
C LEU A 279 0.97 42.88 10.78
N ASP A 280 0.90 44.01 11.50
CA ASP A 280 1.46 44.19 12.84
C ASP A 280 2.97 43.84 12.95
N GLY A 281 3.74 44.14 11.88
CA GLY A 281 5.17 43.83 11.81
C GLY A 281 5.51 42.38 11.53
N ALA A 282 4.52 41.49 11.34
CA ALA A 282 4.69 40.09 11.01
C ALA A 282 4.31 39.81 9.55
N THR A 283 4.92 38.76 8.96
CA THR A 283 4.60 38.31 7.60
C THR A 283 3.60 37.13 7.69
N TRP A 284 2.50 37.25 7.00
CA TRP A 284 1.37 36.31 7.05
C TRP A 284 1.13 35.65 5.68
N LEU A 285 0.57 34.43 5.71
CA LEU A 285 0.01 33.73 4.54
C LEU A 285 -1.52 33.74 4.63
N ARG A 286 -2.18 34.14 3.54
CA ARG A 286 -3.65 34.22 3.44
C ARG A 286 -4.26 32.85 3.13
N THR A 287 -4.22 31.96 4.12
CA THR A 287 -4.74 30.60 3.98
C THR A 287 -6.26 30.52 4.02
N THR A 288 -6.94 31.56 4.55
CA THR A 288 -8.41 31.65 4.56
C THR A 288 -9.02 31.71 3.16
N ASP A 289 -8.30 32.25 2.16
CA ASP A 289 -8.75 32.25 0.77
C ASP A 289 -9.02 30.84 0.22
N PHE A 290 -8.43 29.82 0.85
CA PHE A 290 -8.48 28.42 0.44
C PHE A 290 -9.03 27.47 1.51
N GLY A 291 -9.82 28.01 2.46
CA GLY A 291 -10.61 27.20 3.39
C GLY A 291 -9.92 26.77 4.69
N ASP A 292 -8.77 27.40 5.03
CA ASP A 292 -8.22 27.27 6.39
C ASP A 292 -9.08 28.14 7.37
N ASP A 293 -9.04 27.83 8.65
CA ASP A 293 -9.83 28.50 9.69
C ASP A 293 -9.35 29.93 9.99
N LYS A 294 -8.08 30.23 9.72
CA LYS A 294 -7.45 31.55 9.89
C LYS A 294 -6.19 31.70 9.06
N ASP A 295 -5.79 32.94 8.79
CA ASP A 295 -4.48 33.24 8.21
C ASP A 295 -3.35 32.87 9.15
N ARG A 296 -2.18 32.56 8.60
CA ARG A 296 -1.06 31.99 9.35
C ARG A 296 0.17 32.89 9.28
N VAL A 297 0.84 33.06 10.43
CA VAL A 297 2.11 33.78 10.51
C VAL A 297 3.22 32.90 9.95
N LEU A 298 3.98 33.43 9.00
CA LEU A 298 5.21 32.84 8.47
C LEU A 298 6.44 33.36 9.21
N ILE A 299 6.51 34.70 9.40
CA ILE A 299 7.60 35.37 10.11
C ILE A 299 6.98 36.24 11.21
N LYS A 300 7.45 36.07 12.44
CA LYS A 300 7.02 36.88 13.58
C LYS A 300 7.53 38.30 13.47
N ALA A 301 7.00 39.20 14.32
CA ALA A 301 7.44 40.62 14.38
C ALA A 301 8.92 40.78 14.79
N ASP A 302 9.51 39.79 15.46
CA ASP A 302 10.94 39.75 15.81
C ASP A 302 11.84 39.25 14.67
N GLY A 303 11.26 38.87 13.52
CA GLY A 303 11.97 38.37 12.34
C GLY A 303 12.21 36.87 12.32
N GLU A 304 11.77 36.12 13.36
CA GLU A 304 11.92 34.66 13.40
C GLU A 304 10.86 33.92 12.60
N PHE A 305 11.28 32.85 11.90
CA PHE A 305 10.37 31.94 11.24
C PHE A 305 9.54 31.15 12.23
N THR A 306 8.27 30.93 11.91
CA THR A 306 7.38 30.03 12.65
C THR A 306 7.56 28.57 12.18
N TYR A 307 7.06 27.60 12.94
CA TYR A 307 6.96 26.21 12.47
C TYR A 307 6.17 26.09 11.17
N PHE A 308 5.14 26.91 11.01
CA PHE A 308 4.32 26.92 9.80
C PHE A 308 5.12 27.36 8.55
N ALA A 309 6.10 28.24 8.71
CA ALA A 309 7.02 28.59 7.63
C ALA A 309 7.87 27.38 7.18
N SER A 310 8.29 26.54 8.12
CA SER A 310 8.99 25.28 7.81
C SER A 310 8.08 24.30 7.06
N ASP A 311 6.83 24.16 7.50
CA ASP A 311 5.83 23.29 6.85
C ASP A 311 5.54 23.72 5.40
N THR A 312 5.41 25.06 5.17
CA THR A 312 5.20 25.60 3.82
C THR A 312 6.42 25.41 2.93
N ALA A 313 7.61 25.60 3.49
CA ALA A 313 8.87 25.37 2.78
C ALA A 313 9.05 23.91 2.38
N TYR A 314 8.69 23.00 3.28
CA TYR A 314 8.76 21.57 3.01
C TYR A 314 7.82 21.14 1.89
N TYR A 315 6.59 21.65 1.86
CA TYR A 315 5.69 21.42 0.74
C TYR A 315 6.29 21.91 -0.59
N VAL A 316 6.80 23.14 -0.63
CA VAL A 316 7.43 23.71 -1.82
C VAL A 316 8.67 22.92 -2.23
N ASP A 317 9.47 22.43 -1.27
CA ASP A 317 10.62 21.57 -1.54
C ASP A 317 10.19 20.27 -2.23
N LYS A 318 9.18 19.56 -1.71
CA LYS A 318 8.62 18.36 -2.34
C LYS A 318 8.19 18.62 -3.79
N ARG A 319 7.48 19.71 -4.04
CA ARG A 319 7.05 20.09 -5.39
C ARG A 319 8.25 20.41 -6.31
N SER A 320 9.28 21.05 -5.77
CA SER A 320 10.50 21.39 -6.52
C SER A 320 11.30 20.15 -6.94
N ARG A 321 11.12 19.03 -6.25
CA ARG A 321 11.71 17.72 -6.59
C ARG A 321 10.95 16.97 -7.70
N GLY A 322 9.86 17.55 -8.23
CA GLY A 322 9.12 17.05 -9.38
C GLY A 322 8.07 16.00 -9.07
N HIS A 323 7.54 15.95 -7.85
CA HIS A 323 6.45 15.07 -7.50
C HIS A 323 5.11 15.64 -7.97
N ASP A 324 4.33 14.87 -8.72
CA ASP A 324 3.00 15.25 -9.20
C ASP A 324 1.98 15.26 -8.06
N VAL A 325 2.04 14.26 -7.21
CA VAL A 325 1.16 14.07 -6.07
C VAL A 325 1.98 13.88 -4.80
N ASN A 326 1.60 14.60 -3.73
CA ASN A 326 2.15 14.41 -2.39
C ASN A 326 1.06 13.82 -1.49
N ILE A 327 1.26 12.57 -1.06
CA ILE A 327 0.37 11.84 -0.16
C ILE A 327 0.93 11.93 1.25
N TYR A 328 0.09 12.33 2.22
CA TYR A 328 0.42 12.42 3.64
C TYR A 328 -0.44 11.46 4.46
N LEU A 329 0.20 10.61 5.25
CA LEU A 329 -0.47 9.69 6.15
C LEU A 329 -0.38 10.23 7.58
N LEU A 330 -1.51 10.69 8.12
CA LEU A 330 -1.58 11.38 9.40
C LEU A 330 -2.47 10.64 10.40
N GLY A 331 -2.18 10.76 11.70
CA GLY A 331 -3.04 10.28 12.76
C GLY A 331 -4.34 11.09 12.89
N ALA A 332 -5.34 10.53 13.56
CA ALA A 332 -6.66 11.15 13.74
C ALA A 332 -6.62 12.50 14.49
N ASP A 333 -5.61 12.72 15.30
CA ASP A 333 -5.34 13.98 16.00
C ASP A 333 -4.94 15.14 15.08
N HIS A 334 -4.53 14.85 13.84
CA HIS A 334 -4.13 15.83 12.83
C HIS A 334 -5.27 16.25 11.86
N HIS A 335 -6.52 15.94 12.16
CA HIS A 335 -7.66 16.24 11.26
C HIS A 335 -7.75 17.71 10.87
N GLY A 336 -7.47 18.64 11.80
CA GLY A 336 -7.44 20.08 11.55
C GLY A 336 -6.29 20.56 10.66
N TYR A 337 -5.30 19.68 10.38
CA TYR A 337 -4.15 20.03 9.54
C TYR A 337 -4.42 19.87 8.04
N VAL A 338 -5.44 19.10 7.67
CA VAL A 338 -5.78 18.79 6.26
C VAL A 338 -6.07 20.06 5.46
N ASN A 339 -6.98 20.90 5.94
CA ASN A 339 -7.35 22.14 5.25
C ASN A 339 -6.15 23.10 5.15
N ARG A 340 -5.33 23.16 6.20
CA ARG A 340 -4.12 23.98 6.23
C ARG A 340 -3.12 23.56 5.15
N LEU A 341 -2.87 22.26 5.02
CA LEU A 341 -1.95 21.72 4.02
C LEU A 341 -2.45 21.97 2.59
N ARG A 342 -3.74 21.79 2.36
CA ARG A 342 -4.39 22.11 1.07
C ARG A 342 -4.31 23.60 0.74
N ALA A 343 -4.53 24.46 1.73
CA ALA A 343 -4.40 25.92 1.56
C ALA A 343 -2.94 26.32 1.23
N VAL A 344 -1.95 25.69 1.85
CA VAL A 344 -0.53 25.89 1.50
C VAL A 344 -0.27 25.57 0.03
N ALA A 345 -0.78 24.43 -0.45
CA ALA A 345 -0.62 24.01 -1.84
C ALA A 345 -1.23 25.06 -2.80
N ALA A 346 -2.46 25.49 -2.53
CA ALA A 346 -3.12 26.53 -3.33
C ALA A 346 -2.38 27.86 -3.30
N CYS A 347 -1.88 28.30 -2.13
CA CYS A 347 -1.05 29.50 -2.01
C CYS A 347 0.29 29.38 -2.77
N ALA A 348 0.80 28.17 -2.96
CA ALA A 348 2.00 27.89 -3.77
C ALA A 348 1.70 27.82 -5.28
N GLY A 349 0.43 27.97 -5.70
CA GLY A 349 0.01 27.96 -7.10
C GLY A 349 -0.32 26.57 -7.65
N ASP A 350 -0.45 25.57 -6.79
CA ASP A 350 -0.83 24.21 -7.14
C ASP A 350 -2.35 23.98 -7.03
N ASP A 351 -2.84 22.91 -7.65
CA ASP A 351 -4.22 22.44 -7.51
C ASP A 351 -4.29 21.44 -6.32
N PRO A 352 -4.86 21.84 -5.16
CA PRO A 352 -4.87 20.98 -3.99
C PRO A 352 -5.67 19.68 -4.17
N ASP A 353 -6.58 19.61 -5.16
CA ASP A 353 -7.34 18.39 -5.47
C ASP A 353 -6.53 17.38 -6.29
N LYS A 354 -5.43 17.83 -6.91
CA LYS A 354 -4.54 16.98 -7.70
C LYS A 354 -3.19 16.72 -7.03
N ASN A 355 -2.65 17.74 -6.35
CA ASN A 355 -1.26 17.68 -5.90
C ASN A 355 -1.10 17.30 -4.41
N VAL A 356 -2.20 17.30 -3.64
CA VAL A 356 -2.20 16.95 -2.21
C VAL A 356 -3.28 15.93 -1.90
N GLU A 357 -2.87 14.84 -1.29
CA GLU A 357 -3.77 13.81 -0.77
C GLU A 357 -3.43 13.55 0.71
N VAL A 358 -4.44 13.54 1.57
CA VAL A 358 -4.23 13.29 3.00
C VAL A 358 -5.09 12.11 3.45
N LEU A 359 -4.44 11.09 4.00
CA LEU A 359 -5.08 9.91 4.56
C LEU A 359 -5.02 10.00 6.09
N ILE A 360 -6.17 9.93 6.74
CA ILE A 360 -6.30 9.98 8.20
C ILE A 360 -6.53 8.58 8.74
N GLY A 361 -5.61 8.09 9.57
CA GLY A 361 -5.69 6.77 10.18
C GLY A 361 -6.23 6.79 11.60
N GLN A 362 -7.03 5.78 11.92
CA GLN A 362 -7.60 5.58 13.25
C GLN A 362 -6.65 4.82 14.18
N LEU A 363 -6.95 4.90 15.47
CA LEU A 363 -6.16 4.30 16.55
C LEU A 363 -6.09 2.77 16.43
N VAL A 364 -4.97 2.23 16.89
CA VAL A 364 -4.72 0.80 17.03
C VAL A 364 -4.68 0.45 18.52
N LYS A 365 -5.40 -0.61 18.90
CA LYS A 365 -5.37 -1.19 20.24
C LYS A 365 -4.83 -2.61 20.18
N MET A 366 -4.30 -3.10 21.27
CA MET A 366 -3.77 -4.46 21.40
C MET A 366 -4.43 -5.16 22.57
N LEU A 367 -5.00 -6.35 22.32
CA LEU A 367 -5.59 -7.21 23.33
C LEU A 367 -4.77 -8.49 23.47
N LYS A 368 -4.57 -8.94 24.72
CA LYS A 368 -3.98 -10.24 25.06
C LYS A 368 -4.79 -10.87 26.20
N ASN A 369 -5.23 -12.11 26.01
CA ASN A 369 -6.15 -12.79 26.94
C ASN A 369 -7.41 -11.95 27.25
N GLY A 370 -7.98 -11.29 26.22
CA GLY A 370 -9.18 -10.46 26.35
C GLY A 370 -8.97 -9.11 27.09
N SER A 371 -7.75 -8.78 27.47
CA SER A 371 -7.43 -7.53 28.20
C SER A 371 -6.55 -6.62 27.36
N GLU A 372 -6.81 -5.30 27.44
CA GLU A 372 -6.02 -4.30 26.71
C GLU A 372 -4.59 -4.22 27.27
N VAL A 373 -3.61 -4.41 26.41
CA VAL A 373 -2.19 -4.21 26.72
C VAL A 373 -1.88 -2.72 26.58
N ARG A 374 -1.45 -2.09 27.67
CA ARG A 374 -1.21 -0.63 27.70
C ARG A 374 0.24 -0.24 27.88
N LEU A 375 1.07 -1.16 28.35
CA LEU A 375 2.46 -0.88 28.71
C LEU A 375 3.41 -1.84 28.03
N SER A 376 4.50 -1.30 27.51
CA SER A 376 5.63 -2.07 26.99
C SER A 376 6.40 -2.75 28.12
N LYS A 377 6.89 -3.96 27.86
CA LYS A 377 7.84 -4.65 28.76
C LYS A 377 9.20 -3.97 28.80
N ARG A 378 9.62 -3.31 27.71
CA ARG A 378 10.95 -2.68 27.55
C ARG A 378 10.91 -1.17 27.81
N ALA A 379 9.99 -0.45 27.18
CA ALA A 379 9.89 1.01 27.30
C ALA A 379 9.13 1.49 28.55
N GLY A 380 8.36 0.62 29.19
CA GLY A 380 7.67 0.89 30.45
C GLY A 380 6.39 1.74 30.37
N ASN A 381 6.26 2.59 29.35
CA ASN A 381 5.17 3.57 29.25
C ASN A 381 4.29 3.39 28.00
N ILE A 382 4.83 2.83 26.91
CA ILE A 382 4.15 2.69 25.61
C ILE A 382 4.53 1.36 24.97
N ILE A 383 3.63 0.81 24.17
CA ILE A 383 3.92 -0.38 23.36
C ILE A 383 4.68 0.07 22.11
N THR A 384 5.82 -0.56 21.83
CA THR A 384 6.66 -0.26 20.67
C THR A 384 6.35 -1.18 19.49
N LEU A 385 6.86 -0.83 18.30
CA LEU A 385 6.83 -1.70 17.13
C LEU A 385 7.58 -3.02 17.39
N GLU A 386 8.72 -2.94 18.09
CA GLU A 386 9.50 -4.11 18.47
C GLU A 386 8.72 -5.05 19.39
N ASP A 387 7.99 -4.50 20.40
CA ASP A 387 7.12 -5.31 21.27
C ASP A 387 6.04 -6.05 20.47
N LEU A 388 5.41 -5.39 19.50
CA LEU A 388 4.42 -6.04 18.64
C LEU A 388 5.03 -7.16 17.81
N VAL A 389 6.17 -6.91 17.16
CA VAL A 389 6.87 -7.91 16.33
C VAL A 389 7.36 -9.08 17.18
N GLU A 390 7.83 -8.85 18.40
CA GLU A 390 8.24 -9.92 19.33
C GLU A 390 7.06 -10.82 19.72
N GLU A 391 5.86 -10.25 19.88
CA GLU A 391 4.66 -11.00 20.27
C GLU A 391 4.02 -11.79 19.12
N VAL A 392 3.94 -11.23 17.91
CA VAL A 392 3.17 -11.86 16.80
C VAL A 392 3.98 -12.18 15.55
N GLY A 393 5.21 -11.70 15.46
CA GLY A 393 6.04 -11.77 14.25
C GLY A 393 5.70 -10.72 13.21
N ILE A 394 6.63 -10.49 12.27
CA ILE A 394 6.54 -9.43 11.26
C ILE A 394 5.35 -9.68 10.32
N ASP A 395 5.18 -10.90 9.84
CA ASP A 395 4.15 -11.24 8.85
C ASP A 395 2.73 -11.04 9.39
N ALA A 396 2.45 -11.53 10.61
CA ALA A 396 1.14 -11.36 11.23
C ALA A 396 0.85 -9.89 11.57
N ALA A 397 1.87 -9.15 12.05
CA ALA A 397 1.73 -7.72 12.30
C ALA A 397 1.41 -6.96 11.00
N ARG A 398 2.22 -7.09 9.95
CA ARG A 398 2.03 -6.40 8.67
C ARG A 398 0.69 -6.73 8.03
N TYR A 399 0.35 -8.02 7.94
CA TYR A 399 -0.91 -8.46 7.32
C TYR A 399 -2.13 -7.87 8.04
N THR A 400 -2.18 -7.97 9.36
CA THR A 400 -3.33 -7.50 10.14
C THR A 400 -3.47 -5.99 10.12
N LEU A 401 -2.36 -5.25 10.20
CA LEU A 401 -2.36 -3.79 10.13
C LEU A 401 -2.85 -3.27 8.77
N THR A 402 -2.62 -4.02 7.68
CA THR A 402 -3.06 -3.66 6.31
C THR A 402 -4.42 -4.22 5.92
N ARG A 403 -4.98 -5.19 6.66
CA ARG A 403 -6.21 -5.93 6.31
C ARG A 403 -7.48 -5.09 6.33
N TYR A 404 -7.47 -3.96 7.05
CA TYR A 404 -8.65 -3.11 7.27
C TYR A 404 -8.44 -1.70 6.72
N PRO A 405 -9.54 -1.02 6.28
CA PRO A 405 -9.47 0.39 5.88
C PRO A 405 -8.82 1.25 6.96
N VAL A 406 -8.02 2.24 6.57
CA VAL A 406 -7.23 3.08 7.50
C VAL A 406 -8.09 3.92 8.44
N ASP A 407 -9.29 4.31 7.99
CA ASP A 407 -10.27 5.10 8.72
C ASP A 407 -11.08 4.29 9.75
N THR A 408 -10.84 2.97 9.84
CA THR A 408 -11.50 2.08 10.79
C THR A 408 -10.59 1.85 12.01
N PRO A 409 -11.08 2.03 13.25
CA PRO A 409 -10.32 1.63 14.45
C PRO A 409 -9.96 0.15 14.40
N LEU A 410 -8.74 -0.18 14.79
CA LEU A 410 -8.22 -1.54 14.72
C LEU A 410 -7.88 -2.09 16.11
N THR A 411 -8.34 -3.30 16.39
CA THR A 411 -7.95 -4.06 17.57
C THR A 411 -7.14 -5.30 17.13
N LEU A 412 -5.93 -5.42 17.62
CA LEU A 412 -5.03 -6.56 17.41
C LEU A 412 -5.24 -7.57 18.53
N GLU A 413 -5.78 -8.73 18.20
CA GLU A 413 -5.97 -9.84 19.16
C GLU A 413 -4.76 -10.77 19.10
N ILE A 414 -3.82 -10.61 20.03
CA ILE A 414 -2.53 -11.32 20.04
C ILE A 414 -2.71 -12.83 20.02
N ASP A 415 -3.66 -13.35 20.82
CA ASP A 415 -3.92 -14.79 20.91
C ASP A 415 -4.37 -15.38 19.56
N LEU A 416 -5.17 -14.63 18.78
CA LEU A 416 -5.56 -15.02 17.44
C LEU A 416 -4.37 -14.95 16.47
N LEU A 417 -3.60 -13.89 16.51
CA LEU A 417 -2.50 -13.63 15.59
C LEU A 417 -1.32 -14.60 15.76
N THR A 418 -1.19 -15.20 16.93
CA THR A 418 -0.19 -16.26 17.23
C THR A 418 -0.71 -17.66 17.00
N SER A 419 -2.01 -17.84 16.70
CA SER A 419 -2.61 -19.15 16.49
C SER A 419 -2.26 -19.71 15.10
N HIS A 420 -2.06 -21.04 15.03
CA HIS A 420 -1.84 -21.78 13.79
C HIS A 420 -3.15 -22.42 13.32
N THR A 421 -4.20 -21.62 13.18
CA THR A 421 -5.53 -22.04 12.77
C THR A 421 -6.04 -21.25 11.58
N ASN A 422 -7.07 -21.76 10.90
CA ASN A 422 -7.68 -21.06 9.76
C ASN A 422 -8.37 -19.76 10.14
N ASP A 423 -8.61 -19.51 11.43
CA ASP A 423 -9.17 -18.24 11.91
C ASP A 423 -8.13 -17.10 11.87
N ASN A 424 -6.84 -17.44 11.89
CA ASN A 424 -5.76 -16.50 11.69
C ASN A 424 -5.59 -16.20 10.19
N PRO A 425 -5.94 -15.00 9.71
CA PRO A 425 -6.01 -14.73 8.27
C PRO A 425 -4.66 -14.82 7.55
N VAL A 426 -3.56 -14.39 8.19
CA VAL A 426 -2.23 -14.53 7.55
C VAL A 426 -1.83 -16.00 7.47
N PHE A 427 -2.06 -16.77 8.53
CA PHE A 427 -1.78 -18.20 8.52
C PHE A 427 -2.57 -18.91 7.41
N TYR A 428 -3.85 -18.59 7.24
CA TYR A 428 -4.71 -19.19 6.22
C TYR A 428 -4.16 -18.98 4.79
N VAL A 429 -3.72 -17.76 4.47
CA VAL A 429 -3.15 -17.43 3.15
C VAL A 429 -1.78 -18.08 2.97
N GLN A 430 -0.89 -17.98 3.95
CA GLN A 430 0.44 -18.60 3.90
C GLN A 430 0.38 -20.12 3.83
N TYR A 431 -0.59 -20.73 4.53
CA TYR A 431 -0.83 -22.17 4.46
C TYR A 431 -1.25 -22.62 3.06
N ALA A 432 -2.07 -21.85 2.34
CA ALA A 432 -2.39 -22.15 0.94
C ALA A 432 -1.11 -22.17 0.08
N HIS A 433 -0.22 -21.19 0.21
CA HIS A 433 1.06 -21.12 -0.50
C HIS A 433 1.97 -22.33 -0.15
N ALA A 434 2.14 -22.63 1.13
CA ALA A 434 2.97 -23.76 1.58
C ALA A 434 2.42 -25.11 1.12
N ARG A 435 1.09 -25.27 1.14
CA ARG A 435 0.41 -26.47 0.64
C ARG A 435 0.62 -26.69 -0.86
N ILE A 436 0.50 -25.63 -1.67
CA ILE A 436 0.79 -25.68 -3.11
C ILE A 436 2.26 -26.06 -3.32
N SER A 437 3.17 -25.44 -2.57
CA SER A 437 4.60 -25.73 -2.65
C SER A 437 4.90 -27.20 -2.32
N ALA A 438 4.19 -27.79 -1.36
CA ALA A 438 4.30 -29.21 -1.07
C ALA A 438 3.82 -30.09 -2.23
N VAL A 439 2.69 -29.75 -2.87
CA VAL A 439 2.17 -30.47 -4.05
C VAL A 439 3.20 -30.45 -5.19
N ILE A 440 3.80 -29.31 -5.47
CA ILE A 440 4.79 -29.14 -6.53
C ILE A 440 6.06 -29.96 -6.22
N ARG A 441 6.55 -29.96 -4.97
CA ARG A 441 7.67 -30.80 -4.55
C ARG A 441 7.35 -32.30 -4.72
N SER A 442 6.17 -32.73 -4.29
CA SER A 442 5.75 -34.14 -4.46
C SER A 442 5.64 -34.54 -5.94
N ALA A 443 5.27 -33.63 -6.83
CA ALA A 443 5.31 -33.88 -8.28
C ALA A 443 6.76 -34.13 -8.76
N GLN A 444 7.70 -33.31 -8.32
CA GLN A 444 9.13 -33.46 -8.66
C GLN A 444 9.71 -34.78 -8.12
N GLU A 445 9.40 -35.13 -6.88
CA GLU A 445 9.80 -36.40 -6.25
C GLU A 445 9.27 -37.62 -7.02
N LYS A 446 8.09 -37.50 -7.62
CA LYS A 446 7.51 -38.53 -8.52
C LYS A 446 8.07 -38.49 -9.95
N GLY A 447 9.02 -37.61 -10.25
CA GLY A 447 9.60 -37.45 -11.59
C GLY A 447 8.68 -36.77 -12.60
N ILE A 448 7.64 -36.06 -12.16
CA ILE A 448 6.71 -35.34 -13.05
C ILE A 448 7.28 -33.96 -13.39
N ASP A 449 7.87 -33.85 -14.58
CA ASP A 449 8.40 -32.57 -15.11
C ASP A 449 7.29 -31.79 -15.82
N TRP A 450 6.37 -31.21 -15.03
CA TRP A 450 5.22 -30.49 -15.55
C TRP A 450 5.60 -29.23 -16.33
N GLN A 451 6.77 -28.64 -16.09
CA GLN A 451 7.24 -27.44 -16.77
C GLN A 451 7.67 -27.72 -18.21
N LYS A 452 8.23 -28.92 -18.47
CA LYS A 452 8.63 -29.35 -19.82
C LYS A 452 7.55 -30.15 -20.53
N SER A 453 6.54 -30.62 -19.82
CA SER A 453 5.44 -31.38 -20.39
C SER A 453 4.53 -30.50 -21.24
N ASN A 454 3.85 -31.12 -22.22
CA ASN A 454 2.88 -30.42 -23.04
C ASN A 454 1.69 -30.00 -22.16
N PHE A 455 1.47 -28.69 -22.04
CA PHE A 455 0.32 -28.14 -21.29
C PHE A 455 -0.90 -28.06 -22.20
N ASN A 456 -1.94 -28.81 -21.85
CA ASN A 456 -3.23 -28.74 -22.51
C ASN A 456 -4.21 -27.91 -21.65
N PRO A 457 -4.47 -26.63 -21.97
CA PRO A 457 -5.35 -25.77 -21.18
C PRO A 457 -6.82 -26.24 -21.20
N ALA A 458 -7.23 -26.97 -22.24
CA ALA A 458 -8.59 -27.49 -22.35
C ALA A 458 -8.88 -28.66 -21.39
N ALA A 459 -7.87 -29.21 -20.71
CA ALA A 459 -8.05 -30.24 -19.70
C ALA A 459 -8.61 -29.71 -18.36
N LEU A 460 -8.63 -28.38 -18.15
CA LEU A 460 -9.27 -27.71 -17.00
C LEU A 460 -10.76 -27.50 -17.26
N VAL A 461 -11.59 -28.49 -16.88
CA VAL A 461 -13.02 -28.53 -17.25
C VAL A 461 -13.99 -28.47 -16.07
N THR A 462 -13.49 -28.62 -14.83
CA THR A 462 -14.36 -28.63 -13.65
C THR A 462 -14.76 -27.21 -13.24
N GLN A 463 -15.87 -27.14 -12.51
CA GLN A 463 -16.35 -25.87 -11.98
C GLN A 463 -15.32 -25.19 -11.05
N GLN A 464 -14.65 -25.98 -10.21
CA GLN A 464 -13.67 -25.49 -9.25
C GLN A 464 -12.40 -24.96 -9.94
N GLU A 465 -11.99 -25.58 -11.04
CA GLU A 465 -10.88 -25.09 -11.89
C GLU A 465 -11.24 -23.74 -12.53
N ALA A 466 -12.45 -23.61 -13.06
CA ALA A 466 -12.93 -22.35 -13.64
C ALA A 466 -13.08 -21.25 -12.58
N GLU A 467 -13.54 -21.59 -11.37
CA GLU A 467 -13.63 -20.65 -10.25
C GLU A 467 -12.26 -20.12 -9.83
N LEU A 468 -11.27 -21.01 -9.74
CA LEU A 468 -9.90 -20.64 -9.37
C LEU A 468 -9.25 -19.77 -10.45
N LEU A 469 -9.38 -20.17 -11.74
CA LEU A 469 -8.92 -19.36 -12.88
C LEU A 469 -9.55 -17.97 -12.87
N GLY A 470 -10.86 -17.90 -12.64
CA GLY A 470 -11.57 -16.64 -12.53
C GLY A 470 -11.10 -15.78 -11.35
N ALA A 471 -10.78 -16.38 -10.20
CA ALA A 471 -10.18 -15.64 -9.07
C ALA A 471 -8.79 -15.10 -9.45
N LEU A 472 -7.95 -15.91 -10.10
CA LEU A 472 -6.62 -15.50 -10.57
C LEU A 472 -6.68 -14.33 -11.56
N SER A 473 -7.66 -14.29 -12.45
CA SER A 473 -7.80 -13.24 -13.47
C SER A 473 -8.13 -11.86 -12.88
N GLU A 474 -8.67 -11.80 -11.66
CA GLU A 474 -9.00 -10.53 -10.99
C GLU A 474 -7.80 -9.79 -10.39
N PHE A 475 -6.68 -10.47 -10.20
CA PHE A 475 -5.55 -9.91 -9.47
C PHE A 475 -5.03 -8.57 -10.02
N PRO A 476 -4.81 -8.37 -11.35
CA PRO A 476 -4.35 -7.08 -11.87
C PRO A 476 -5.34 -5.94 -11.58
N ARG A 477 -6.66 -6.22 -11.69
CA ARG A 477 -7.71 -5.24 -11.37
C ARG A 477 -7.73 -4.87 -9.89
N ILE A 478 -7.52 -5.86 -9.00
CA ILE A 478 -7.44 -5.62 -7.56
C ILE A 478 -6.24 -4.73 -7.23
N VAL A 479 -5.08 -5.00 -7.82
CA VAL A 479 -3.86 -4.18 -7.62
C VAL A 479 -4.08 -2.75 -8.11
N SER A 480 -4.61 -2.57 -9.32
CA SER A 480 -4.92 -1.24 -9.86
C SER A 480 -5.93 -0.48 -8.99
N SER A 481 -7.01 -1.16 -8.56
CA SER A 481 -8.01 -0.55 -7.68
C SER A 481 -7.44 -0.18 -6.30
N ALA A 482 -6.60 -1.05 -5.72
CA ALA A 482 -5.93 -0.77 -4.45
C ALA A 482 -5.00 0.45 -4.56
N ALA A 483 -4.32 0.60 -5.69
CA ALA A 483 -3.46 1.76 -5.96
C ALA A 483 -4.27 3.05 -6.14
N GLN A 484 -5.29 3.04 -7.00
CA GLN A 484 -6.13 4.21 -7.30
C GLN A 484 -6.87 4.75 -6.07
N LEU A 485 -7.32 3.85 -5.18
CA LEU A 485 -8.07 4.21 -3.98
C LEU A 485 -7.18 4.32 -2.72
N ARG A 486 -5.89 4.04 -2.81
CA ARG A 486 -4.96 3.98 -1.66
C ARG A 486 -5.41 2.96 -0.60
N GLU A 487 -5.98 1.84 -1.05
CA GLU A 487 -6.64 0.83 -0.22
C GLU A 487 -5.96 -0.55 -0.31
N PRO A 488 -4.76 -0.75 0.27
CA PRO A 488 -4.05 -2.03 0.20
C PRO A 488 -4.81 -3.18 0.87
N HIS A 489 -5.77 -2.91 1.75
CA HIS A 489 -6.64 -3.92 2.36
C HIS A 489 -7.45 -4.73 1.32
N ARG A 490 -7.64 -4.20 0.10
CA ARG A 490 -8.27 -4.95 -1.01
C ARG A 490 -7.43 -6.14 -1.43
N VAL A 491 -6.10 -6.00 -1.41
CA VAL A 491 -5.17 -7.10 -1.72
C VAL A 491 -5.27 -8.18 -0.63
N ALA A 492 -5.30 -7.81 0.64
CA ALA A 492 -5.44 -8.78 1.74
C ALA A 492 -6.75 -9.59 1.64
N ARG A 493 -7.87 -8.90 1.41
CA ARG A 493 -9.17 -9.56 1.23
C ARG A 493 -9.17 -10.49 0.02
N TYR A 494 -8.62 -10.04 -1.10
CA TYR A 494 -8.50 -10.86 -2.29
C TYR A 494 -7.68 -12.13 -2.05
N LEU A 495 -6.57 -12.04 -1.31
CA LEU A 495 -5.76 -13.21 -0.97
C LEU A 495 -6.51 -14.24 -0.14
N GLU A 496 -7.36 -13.82 0.80
CA GLU A 496 -8.22 -14.71 1.58
C GLU A 496 -9.26 -15.41 0.68
N GLU A 497 -9.85 -14.69 -0.26
CA GLU A 497 -10.79 -15.23 -1.25
C GLU A 497 -10.08 -16.21 -2.21
N LEU A 498 -8.88 -15.88 -2.68
CA LEU A 498 -8.08 -16.76 -3.53
C LEU A 498 -7.67 -18.05 -2.80
N ALA A 499 -7.24 -17.94 -1.54
CA ALA A 499 -6.92 -19.11 -0.72
C ALA A 499 -8.14 -20.02 -0.55
N THR A 500 -9.33 -19.43 -0.36
CA THR A 500 -10.59 -20.18 -0.26
C THR A 500 -10.91 -20.91 -1.58
N ALA A 501 -10.77 -20.23 -2.73
CA ALA A 501 -10.97 -20.84 -4.04
C ALA A 501 -9.99 -21.99 -4.29
N TYR A 502 -8.71 -21.83 -3.90
CA TYR A 502 -7.72 -22.89 -3.99
C TYR A 502 -8.08 -24.10 -3.11
N HIS A 503 -8.48 -23.88 -1.86
CA HIS A 503 -8.86 -24.99 -0.98
C HIS A 503 -10.09 -25.75 -1.50
N SER A 504 -11.07 -25.07 -2.09
CA SER A 504 -12.21 -25.68 -2.77
C SER A 504 -11.74 -26.55 -3.96
N PHE A 505 -10.90 -26.00 -4.83
CA PHE A 505 -10.29 -26.73 -5.94
C PHE A 505 -9.52 -27.97 -5.46
N TYR A 506 -8.62 -27.81 -4.49
CA TYR A 506 -7.79 -28.90 -4.00
C TYR A 506 -8.59 -30.04 -3.36
N SER A 507 -9.72 -29.73 -2.74
CA SER A 507 -10.63 -30.72 -2.13
C SER A 507 -11.42 -31.50 -3.17
N ALA A 508 -11.78 -30.87 -4.29
CA ALA A 508 -12.61 -31.48 -5.33
C ALA A 508 -11.81 -32.13 -6.46
N CYS A 509 -10.61 -31.61 -6.76
CA CYS A 509 -9.80 -32.00 -7.90
C CYS A 509 -8.49 -32.63 -7.46
N ARG A 510 -8.27 -33.90 -7.78
CA ARG A 510 -6.99 -34.56 -7.53
C ARG A 510 -5.92 -33.99 -8.46
N VAL A 511 -4.82 -33.48 -7.91
CA VAL A 511 -3.72 -32.90 -8.67
C VAL A 511 -2.69 -33.96 -9.09
N LEU A 512 -2.29 -34.84 -8.16
CA LEU A 512 -1.26 -35.87 -8.40
C LEU A 512 -1.88 -37.26 -8.59
N PRO A 513 -1.29 -38.11 -9.45
CA PRO A 513 -1.72 -39.47 -9.62
C PRO A 513 -1.50 -40.30 -8.34
N MET A 514 -2.33 -41.30 -8.11
CA MET A 514 -2.16 -42.28 -7.01
C MET A 514 -1.25 -43.41 -7.49
N ASN A 515 -0.35 -43.81 -6.62
CA ASN A 515 0.55 -44.97 -6.86
C ASN A 515 1.21 -44.92 -8.24
N ASP A 516 0.98 -45.93 -9.08
CA ASP A 516 1.55 -46.07 -10.42
C ASP A 516 0.59 -45.58 -11.54
N ASP A 517 -0.43 -44.77 -11.20
CA ASP A 517 -1.33 -44.20 -12.21
C ASP A 517 -0.52 -43.32 -13.19
N ALA A 518 -0.93 -43.35 -14.46
CA ALA A 518 -0.27 -42.54 -15.50
C ALA A 518 -0.48 -41.04 -15.26
N VAL A 519 0.55 -40.27 -15.62
CA VAL A 519 0.46 -38.81 -15.70
C VAL A 519 -0.41 -38.42 -16.88
N THR A 520 -1.51 -37.73 -16.64
CA THR A 520 -2.47 -37.31 -17.66
C THR A 520 -2.36 -35.81 -17.99
N ASP A 521 -3.00 -35.36 -19.07
CA ASP A 521 -3.13 -33.93 -19.39
C ASP A 521 -3.73 -33.14 -18.24
N GLU A 522 -4.71 -33.72 -17.53
CA GLU A 522 -5.29 -33.07 -16.33
C GLU A 522 -4.25 -32.88 -15.21
N THR A 523 -3.37 -33.87 -14.99
CA THR A 523 -2.29 -33.78 -14.00
C THR A 523 -1.39 -32.57 -14.30
N ILE A 524 -0.96 -32.46 -15.56
CA ILE A 524 -0.08 -31.35 -15.99
C ILE A 524 -0.82 -30.01 -15.91
N ALA A 525 -2.07 -29.96 -16.36
CA ALA A 525 -2.88 -28.74 -16.32
C ALA A 525 -3.16 -28.28 -14.88
N ARG A 526 -3.48 -29.19 -13.96
CA ARG A 526 -3.70 -28.89 -12.54
C ARG A 526 -2.42 -28.46 -11.83
N LEU A 527 -1.25 -29.03 -12.17
CA LEU A 527 0.04 -28.58 -11.65
C LEU A 527 0.38 -27.15 -12.14
N MET A 528 0.09 -26.84 -13.41
CA MET A 528 0.23 -25.48 -13.94
C MET A 528 -0.69 -24.50 -13.19
N LEU A 529 -1.95 -24.88 -12.94
CA LEU A 529 -2.90 -24.07 -12.18
C LEU A 529 -2.45 -23.87 -10.72
N CYS A 530 -1.92 -24.91 -10.08
CA CYS A 530 -1.29 -24.80 -8.76
C CYS A 530 -0.12 -23.83 -8.77
N ALA A 531 0.79 -23.92 -9.74
CA ALA A 531 1.93 -23.03 -9.86
C ALA A 531 1.51 -21.57 -10.07
N ALA A 532 0.52 -21.33 -10.92
CA ALA A 532 -0.08 -20.01 -11.13
C ALA A 532 -0.68 -19.44 -9.83
N THR A 533 -1.42 -20.27 -9.09
CA THR A 533 -2.02 -19.86 -7.81
C THR A 533 -0.95 -19.50 -6.79
N ARG A 534 0.10 -20.32 -6.67
CA ARG A 534 1.24 -20.05 -5.79
C ARG A 534 1.89 -18.70 -6.12
N GLN A 535 2.10 -18.44 -7.42
CA GLN A 535 2.71 -17.19 -7.88
C GLN A 535 1.86 -15.98 -7.51
N VAL A 536 0.54 -16.02 -7.72
CA VAL A 536 -0.35 -14.90 -7.40
C VAL A 536 -0.43 -14.66 -5.89
N ILE A 537 -0.49 -15.73 -5.07
CA ILE A 537 -0.44 -15.58 -3.61
C ILE A 537 0.87 -14.90 -3.19
N LYS A 538 2.02 -15.35 -3.74
CA LYS A 538 3.32 -14.73 -3.47
C LYS A 538 3.32 -13.25 -3.85
N ASN A 539 2.89 -12.91 -5.07
CA ASN A 539 2.88 -11.51 -5.54
C ASN A 539 1.99 -10.63 -4.65
N GLY A 540 0.81 -11.12 -4.27
CA GLY A 540 -0.09 -10.38 -3.37
C GLY A 540 0.48 -10.20 -1.95
N LEU A 541 1.14 -11.23 -1.39
CA LEU A 541 1.82 -11.12 -0.11
C LEU A 541 3.00 -10.13 -0.18
N ASP A 542 3.78 -10.14 -1.27
CA ASP A 542 4.86 -9.18 -1.50
C ASP A 542 4.36 -7.73 -1.53
N LEU A 543 3.17 -7.46 -2.11
CA LEU A 543 2.54 -6.13 -2.10
C LEU A 543 2.19 -5.66 -0.68
N LEU A 544 1.97 -6.58 0.26
CA LEU A 544 1.74 -6.28 1.67
C LEU A 544 3.03 -6.30 2.51
N GLY A 545 4.18 -6.66 1.91
CA GLY A 545 5.45 -6.84 2.60
C GLY A 545 5.45 -8.06 3.53
N VAL A 546 4.66 -9.08 3.20
CA VAL A 546 4.50 -10.34 3.95
C VAL A 546 5.20 -11.46 3.19
N SER A 547 5.86 -12.36 3.90
CA SER A 547 6.56 -13.48 3.28
C SER A 547 5.60 -14.57 2.77
N ALA A 548 6.04 -15.32 1.78
CA ALA A 548 5.35 -16.47 1.21
C ALA A 548 6.13 -17.76 1.52
N PRO A 549 5.97 -18.38 2.71
CA PRO A 549 6.75 -19.54 3.11
C PRO A 549 6.37 -20.76 2.26
N GLU A 550 7.37 -21.55 1.89
CA GLU A 550 7.16 -22.81 1.17
C GLU A 550 6.86 -24.00 2.11
N LYS A 551 7.10 -23.84 3.41
CA LYS A 551 6.86 -24.84 4.47
C LYS A 551 6.32 -24.12 5.70
N MET A 552 5.34 -24.71 6.33
CA MET A 552 4.76 -24.28 7.59
C MET A 552 4.58 -25.47 8.52
#